data_44bab0eeddfb6568b0c8a1a0b70333f9
#
_entry.id   44bab0eeddfb6568b0c8a1a0b70333f9
#
_cell.length_a   1.000
_cell.length_b   1.000
_cell.length_c   1.000
_cell.angle_alpha   90.00
_cell.angle_beta   90.00
_cell.angle_gamma   90.00
#
_symmetry.space_group_name_H-M   'P 1'
#
loop_
_entity.id
_entity.type
_entity.pdbx_description
1 polymer ?
#
loop_
_entity_poly.entity_id
_entity_poly.type
_entity_poly.pdbx_seq_one_letter_code
_entity_poly.pdbx_strand_id
1 'polypeptide(L)'
;MNNSMQLTGFTDSDKRPEPLATAKKLAPRSWLFVPATRPERFIKAVNSGADAVILDLEDAVGRVEKSQARQNVAQFMQNRSIATSSEANGPSLWLRLNNDSQLEEDLQLCQSLAKHQVLAGVILPKVTNVLPIQRTFKALTLPIVVQIESAQGITEISDIAKSEGVMAISYGRLDISNQLNLRVGSQAEQDFFDHLRIKLLLTCHTHGLIAPIESVYPDFKNEQGMTTTASYVSDLGFSGMLCIHPSQVAIVNQAFKATADQLAFATKVTEHYQQTGDSIFAIEGVMVDLPVILQCQRLLQQN
;
A
#
# COMPACT_ATOMS: atom_id res chain seq x y z
N MET A 1 -24.12 53.00 23.19
CA MET A 1 -22.72 52.53 23.15
C MET A 1 -22.76 51.08 22.70
N ASN A 2 -22.53 50.88 21.41
CA ASN A 2 -22.52 49.58 20.76
C ASN A 2 -21.13 49.01 20.85
N ASN A 3 -20.96 47.87 21.51
CA ASN A 3 -19.75 47.09 21.48
C ASN A 3 -19.94 45.89 20.54
N SER A 4 -19.55 46.06 19.27
CA SER A 4 -19.43 44.99 18.31
C SER A 4 -18.12 44.23 18.56
N MET A 5 -18.25 43.00 19.10
CA MET A 5 -17.13 42.08 19.28
C MET A 5 -16.80 41.47 17.91
N GLN A 6 -15.71 41.91 17.30
CA GLN A 6 -15.13 41.30 16.11
C GLN A 6 -14.54 39.96 16.48
N LEU A 7 -15.08 38.89 15.91
CA LEU A 7 -14.47 37.56 15.88
C LEU A 7 -13.26 37.61 14.95
N THR A 8 -12.08 37.72 15.49
CA THR A 8 -10.82 37.62 14.76
C THR A 8 -10.49 36.18 14.42
N GLY A 9 -10.37 35.96 13.11
CA GLY A 9 -9.45 35.08 12.42
C GLY A 9 -9.19 33.67 12.94
N PHE A 10 -9.85 32.69 12.33
CA PHE A 10 -9.29 31.35 12.15
C PHE A 10 -8.12 31.50 11.18
N THR A 11 -6.92 31.25 11.64
CA THR A 11 -5.71 31.24 10.84
C THR A 11 -5.67 29.98 9.96
N ASP A 12 -5.30 30.19 8.70
CA ASP A 12 -5.21 29.24 7.57
C ASP A 12 -4.06 28.20 7.76
N SER A 13 -3.91 27.62 8.97
CA SER A 13 -2.85 26.66 9.31
C SER A 13 -3.26 25.19 9.12
N ASP A 14 -4.50 24.90 8.68
CA ASP A 14 -5.02 23.55 8.44
C ASP A 14 -5.00 23.13 6.96
N LYS A 15 -4.11 23.68 6.15
CA LYS A 15 -3.84 23.08 4.83
C LYS A 15 -3.17 21.74 5.06
N ARG A 16 -3.96 20.65 4.95
CA ARG A 16 -3.43 19.29 4.80
C ARG A 16 -2.36 19.32 3.71
N PRO A 17 -1.19 18.70 3.91
CA PRO A 17 -0.25 18.53 2.82
C PRO A 17 -0.96 17.83 1.67
N GLU A 18 -0.94 18.41 0.47
CA GLU A 18 -1.44 17.73 -0.72
C GLU A 18 -0.66 16.42 -0.85
N PRO A 19 -1.34 15.27 -1.10
CA PRO A 19 -0.66 14.02 -1.38
C PRO A 19 0.36 14.26 -2.49
N LEU A 20 1.58 13.72 -2.34
CA LEU A 20 2.60 13.76 -3.39
C LEU A 20 1.94 13.57 -4.75
N ALA A 21 2.24 14.43 -5.71
CA ALA A 21 1.59 14.51 -7.04
C ALA A 21 1.57 13.19 -7.84
N THR A 22 2.34 12.17 -7.39
CA THR A 22 2.34 10.79 -7.87
C THR A 22 1.13 9.96 -7.39
N ALA A 23 0.35 10.43 -6.41
CA ALA A 23 -0.79 9.70 -5.82
C ALA A 23 -2.08 9.73 -6.67
N LYS A 24 -2.05 10.32 -7.86
CA LYS A 24 -3.21 10.29 -8.79
C LYS A 24 -3.38 8.98 -9.55
N LYS A 25 -2.43 8.06 -9.51
CA LYS A 25 -2.62 6.70 -10.01
C LYS A 25 -3.25 5.89 -8.86
N LEU A 26 -4.35 5.18 -9.14
CA LEU A 26 -4.97 4.26 -8.18
C LEU A 26 -3.90 3.46 -7.43
N ALA A 27 -4.02 3.40 -6.10
CA ALA A 27 -3.13 2.57 -5.29
C ALA A 27 -3.27 1.11 -5.75
N PRO A 28 -2.16 0.37 -5.92
CA PRO A 28 -2.23 -1.04 -6.27
C PRO A 28 -3.03 -1.82 -5.23
N ARG A 29 -3.96 -2.68 -5.69
CA ARG A 29 -4.75 -3.57 -4.83
C ARG A 29 -3.97 -4.84 -4.51
N SER A 30 -3.40 -5.48 -5.52
CA SER A 30 -2.64 -6.72 -5.40
C SER A 30 -1.14 -6.47 -5.58
N TRP A 31 -0.35 -6.94 -4.60
CA TRP A 31 1.10 -6.75 -4.51
C TRP A 31 1.78 -8.12 -4.52
N LEU A 32 2.21 -8.61 -5.67
CA LEU A 32 2.73 -9.96 -5.83
C LEU A 32 4.24 -10.02 -5.59
N PHE A 33 4.67 -10.77 -4.58
CA PHE A 33 6.08 -11.07 -4.34
C PHE A 33 6.64 -12.09 -5.33
N VAL A 34 7.89 -11.85 -5.76
CA VAL A 34 8.68 -12.79 -6.56
C VAL A 34 10.12 -12.80 -6.02
N PRO A 35 10.64 -13.94 -5.57
CA PRO A 35 12.03 -14.04 -5.14
C PRO A 35 13.00 -13.65 -6.26
N ALA A 36 13.93 -12.74 -5.97
CA ALA A 36 14.90 -12.27 -6.97
C ALA A 36 15.92 -13.36 -7.39
N THR A 37 15.96 -14.49 -6.69
CA THR A 37 16.69 -15.71 -7.09
C THR A 37 16.00 -16.50 -8.19
N ARG A 38 14.76 -16.13 -8.59
CA ARG A 38 13.93 -16.88 -9.54
C ARG A 38 13.59 -16.04 -10.78
N PRO A 39 14.59 -15.60 -11.57
CA PRO A 39 14.37 -14.70 -12.72
C PRO A 39 13.42 -15.27 -13.77
N GLU A 40 13.31 -16.60 -13.90
CA GLU A 40 12.35 -17.27 -14.78
C GLU A 40 10.87 -17.01 -14.39
N ARG A 41 10.63 -16.50 -13.18
CA ARG A 41 9.27 -16.16 -12.71
C ARG A 41 8.90 -14.70 -12.94
N PHE A 42 9.85 -13.81 -13.23
CA PHE A 42 9.59 -12.37 -13.33
C PHE A 42 8.55 -12.03 -14.39
N ILE A 43 8.71 -12.56 -15.60
CA ILE A 43 7.74 -12.34 -16.69
C ILE A 43 6.36 -12.93 -16.34
N LYS A 44 6.32 -14.10 -15.67
CA LYS A 44 5.06 -14.71 -15.26
C LYS A 44 4.34 -13.84 -14.22
N ALA A 45 5.08 -13.23 -13.29
CA ALA A 45 4.52 -12.32 -12.30
C ALA A 45 3.99 -11.02 -12.94
N VAL A 46 4.73 -10.45 -13.88
CA VAL A 46 4.28 -9.28 -14.65
C VAL A 46 2.99 -9.55 -15.40
N ASN A 47 2.82 -10.76 -15.91
CA ASN A 47 1.63 -11.18 -16.68
C ASN A 47 0.53 -11.81 -15.81
N SER A 48 0.65 -11.77 -14.48
CA SER A 48 -0.31 -12.40 -13.56
C SER A 48 -1.60 -11.60 -13.37
N GLY A 49 -1.68 -10.37 -13.85
CA GLY A 49 -2.76 -9.44 -13.57
C GLY A 49 -2.64 -8.71 -12.23
N ALA A 50 -1.49 -8.84 -11.54
CA ALA A 50 -1.20 -8.04 -10.34
C ALA A 50 -1.06 -6.56 -10.68
N ASP A 51 -1.54 -5.67 -9.80
CA ASP A 51 -1.37 -4.23 -9.96
C ASP A 51 0.07 -3.79 -9.64
N ALA A 52 0.73 -4.51 -8.71
CA ALA A 52 2.14 -4.32 -8.37
C ALA A 52 2.88 -5.66 -8.29
N VAL A 53 4.12 -5.70 -8.79
CA VAL A 53 5.03 -6.84 -8.65
C VAL A 53 6.23 -6.40 -7.82
N ILE A 54 6.54 -7.17 -6.78
CA ILE A 54 7.63 -6.92 -5.84
C ILE A 54 8.74 -7.92 -6.13
N LEU A 55 9.87 -7.46 -6.67
CA LEU A 55 11.07 -8.27 -6.75
C LEU A 55 11.74 -8.25 -5.36
N ASP A 56 11.82 -9.42 -4.75
CA ASP A 56 12.23 -9.54 -3.36
C ASP A 56 13.72 -9.86 -3.23
N LEU A 57 14.47 -8.98 -2.57
CA LEU A 57 15.87 -9.17 -2.22
C LEU A 57 16.08 -9.61 -0.75
N GLU A 58 15.00 -9.68 0.03
CA GLU A 58 15.07 -9.87 1.48
C GLU A 58 14.85 -11.34 1.89
N ASP A 59 13.82 -11.70 2.62
CA ASP A 59 13.65 -13.01 3.26
C ASP A 59 13.56 -14.19 2.28
N ALA A 60 13.05 -13.98 1.08
CA ALA A 60 12.98 -15.03 0.06
C ALA A 60 14.34 -15.31 -0.65
N VAL A 61 15.40 -14.63 -0.22
CA VAL A 61 16.75 -14.74 -0.79
C VAL A 61 17.76 -15.10 0.28
N GLY A 62 18.41 -16.25 0.13
CA GLY A 62 19.49 -16.68 1.03
C GLY A 62 20.67 -15.68 1.04
N ARG A 63 21.36 -15.58 2.18
CA ARG A 63 22.44 -14.60 2.36
C ARG A 63 23.53 -14.70 1.28
N VAL A 64 23.87 -15.92 0.89
CA VAL A 64 24.89 -16.18 -0.15
C VAL A 64 24.41 -15.88 -1.56
N GLU A 65 23.10 -15.76 -1.78
CA GLU A 65 22.48 -15.54 -3.07
C GLU A 65 22.17 -14.05 -3.34
N LYS A 66 22.33 -13.16 -2.34
CA LYS A 66 21.98 -11.73 -2.44
C LYS A 66 22.63 -11.05 -3.65
N SER A 67 23.92 -11.31 -3.91
CA SER A 67 24.63 -10.72 -5.06
C SER A 67 24.05 -11.20 -6.39
N GLN A 68 23.77 -12.50 -6.53
CA GLN A 68 23.16 -13.04 -7.74
C GLN A 68 21.72 -12.50 -7.94
N ALA A 69 20.95 -12.37 -6.86
CA ALA A 69 19.62 -11.80 -6.88
C ALA A 69 19.62 -10.35 -7.41
N ARG A 70 20.55 -9.52 -6.96
CA ARG A 70 20.75 -8.15 -7.50
C ARG A 70 21.07 -8.15 -8.98
N GLN A 71 21.94 -9.04 -9.44
CA GLN A 71 22.28 -9.18 -10.87
C GLN A 71 21.05 -9.57 -11.72
N ASN A 72 20.25 -10.53 -11.23
CA ASN A 72 19.02 -10.95 -11.88
C ASN A 72 18.05 -9.78 -12.05
N VAL A 73 17.86 -8.98 -10.99
CA VAL A 73 17.02 -7.77 -11.02
C VAL A 73 17.56 -6.76 -12.01
N ALA A 74 18.88 -6.46 -11.97
CA ALA A 74 19.51 -5.50 -12.88
C ALA A 74 19.28 -5.90 -14.33
N GLN A 75 19.55 -7.15 -14.68
CA GLN A 75 19.39 -7.68 -16.04
C GLN A 75 17.92 -7.60 -16.51
N PHE A 76 16.98 -7.99 -15.66
CA PHE A 76 15.56 -7.94 -15.98
C PHE A 76 15.09 -6.51 -16.26
N MET A 77 15.46 -5.56 -15.39
CA MET A 77 15.05 -4.17 -15.49
C MET A 77 15.67 -3.46 -16.72
N GLN A 78 16.95 -3.75 -17.01
CA GLN A 78 17.62 -3.23 -18.22
C GLN A 78 16.93 -3.70 -19.49
N ASN A 79 16.60 -4.99 -19.59
CA ASN A 79 15.90 -5.54 -20.75
C ASN A 79 14.49 -4.94 -20.91
N ARG A 80 13.81 -4.65 -19.82
CA ARG A 80 12.46 -4.07 -19.85
C ARG A 80 12.48 -2.59 -20.26
N SER A 81 13.48 -1.80 -19.87
CA SER A 81 13.59 -0.40 -20.26
C SER A 81 13.72 -0.22 -21.79
N ILE A 82 14.27 -1.22 -22.47
CA ILE A 82 14.41 -1.25 -23.93
C ILE A 82 13.06 -1.59 -24.61
N ALA A 83 12.20 -2.37 -23.94
CA ALA A 83 10.93 -2.87 -24.49
C ALA A 83 9.72 -1.93 -24.26
N THR A 84 9.79 -1.01 -23.28
CA THR A 84 8.62 -0.28 -22.77
C THR A 84 8.20 0.97 -23.49
N SER A 85 8.54 1.14 -24.77
CA SER A 85 7.86 2.17 -25.58
C SER A 85 6.37 1.85 -25.90
N SER A 86 5.84 0.66 -25.50
CA SER A 86 4.49 0.21 -25.89
C SER A 86 3.57 -0.32 -24.77
N GLU A 87 4.03 -0.52 -23.52
CA GLU A 87 3.19 -1.11 -22.47
C GLU A 87 2.80 -0.10 -21.36
N ALA A 88 1.91 0.84 -21.69
CA ALA A 88 1.34 1.79 -20.70
C ALA A 88 0.50 1.14 -19.59
N ASN A 89 0.16 -0.15 -19.69
CA ASN A 89 -0.80 -0.85 -18.84
C ASN A 89 -0.24 -2.01 -17.99
N GLY A 90 1.08 -2.15 -17.85
CA GLY A 90 1.68 -3.19 -17.04
C GLY A 90 1.65 -2.88 -15.52
N PRO A 91 1.90 -3.88 -14.65
CA PRO A 91 1.99 -3.68 -13.21
C PRO A 91 3.12 -2.70 -12.86
N SER A 92 2.95 -1.98 -11.76
CA SER A 92 4.05 -1.21 -11.18
C SER A 92 5.12 -2.15 -10.61
N LEU A 93 6.40 -1.84 -10.84
CA LEU A 93 7.51 -2.66 -10.35
C LEU A 93 8.11 -2.04 -9.10
N TRP A 94 8.24 -2.85 -8.07
CA TRP A 94 8.75 -2.51 -6.75
C TRP A 94 9.91 -3.44 -6.38
N LEU A 95 10.79 -2.97 -5.53
CA LEU A 95 11.90 -3.77 -5.01
C LEU A 95 11.81 -3.81 -3.48
N ARG A 96 11.72 -5.01 -2.88
CA ARG A 96 11.87 -5.13 -1.44
C ARG A 96 13.35 -5.24 -1.11
N LEU A 97 13.85 -4.25 -0.38
CA LEU A 97 15.24 -4.10 0.00
C LEU A 97 15.56 -4.93 1.26
N ASN A 98 16.82 -5.13 1.53
CA ASN A 98 17.28 -5.54 2.86
C ASN A 98 17.35 -4.29 3.79
N ASN A 99 17.10 -4.49 5.08
CA ASN A 99 17.26 -3.44 6.09
C ASN A 99 18.33 -3.82 7.11
N ASP A 100 19.45 -4.29 6.61
CA ASP A 100 20.62 -4.72 7.39
C ASP A 100 21.92 -4.26 6.72
N SER A 101 23.00 -5.01 6.86
CA SER A 101 24.28 -4.75 6.22
C SER A 101 24.26 -4.77 4.68
N GLN A 102 23.19 -5.28 4.07
CA GLN A 102 23.02 -5.38 2.62
C GLN A 102 22.27 -4.17 2.02
N LEU A 103 21.77 -3.24 2.85
CA LEU A 103 21.00 -2.10 2.39
C LEU A 103 21.78 -1.24 1.39
N GLU A 104 23.08 -1.03 1.64
CA GLU A 104 23.89 -0.17 0.78
C GLU A 104 23.99 -0.68 -0.65
N GLU A 105 24.23 -1.98 -0.82
CA GLU A 105 24.31 -2.60 -2.14
C GLU A 105 22.95 -2.58 -2.86
N ASP A 106 21.85 -2.71 -2.10
CA ASP A 106 20.52 -2.60 -2.67
C ASP A 106 20.20 -1.17 -3.12
N LEU A 107 20.63 -0.15 -2.34
CA LEU A 107 20.50 1.25 -2.74
C LEU A 107 21.32 1.58 -4.00
N GLN A 108 22.56 1.05 -4.11
CA GLN A 108 23.38 1.21 -5.31
C GLN A 108 22.72 0.58 -6.55
N LEU A 109 22.12 -0.61 -6.40
CA LEU A 109 21.30 -1.22 -7.46
C LEU A 109 20.17 -0.29 -7.88
N CYS A 110 19.35 0.19 -6.94
CA CYS A 110 18.24 1.11 -7.24
C CYS A 110 18.70 2.38 -7.93
N GLN A 111 19.81 3.00 -7.50
CA GLN A 111 20.38 4.17 -8.14
C GLN A 111 20.81 3.91 -9.59
N SER A 112 21.38 2.73 -9.87
CA SER A 112 21.73 2.33 -11.23
C SER A 112 20.50 2.17 -12.13
N LEU A 113 19.37 1.75 -11.54
CA LEU A 113 18.09 1.56 -12.24
C LEU A 113 17.28 2.87 -12.39
N ALA A 114 17.52 3.86 -11.54
CA ALA A 114 16.78 5.13 -11.55
C ALA A 114 16.88 5.86 -12.90
N LYS A 115 17.99 5.72 -13.61
CA LYS A 115 18.19 6.29 -14.94
C LYS A 115 17.18 5.78 -15.97
N HIS A 116 16.56 4.64 -15.73
CA HIS A 116 15.64 3.98 -16.64
C HIS A 116 14.16 4.19 -16.25
N GLN A 117 13.89 4.84 -15.11
CA GLN A 117 12.53 5.11 -14.59
C GLN A 117 11.61 3.87 -14.52
N VAL A 118 12.19 2.71 -14.25
CA VAL A 118 11.45 1.42 -14.24
C VAL A 118 10.89 1.03 -12.89
N LEU A 119 11.39 1.63 -11.79
CA LEU A 119 10.90 1.38 -10.43
C LEU A 119 9.83 2.41 -10.04
N ALA A 120 8.69 1.92 -9.57
CA ALA A 120 7.63 2.74 -9.01
C ALA A 120 7.93 3.16 -7.55
N GLY A 121 8.73 2.36 -6.84
CA GLY A 121 9.14 2.61 -5.47
C GLY A 121 9.85 1.41 -4.87
N VAL A 122 10.09 1.48 -3.55
CA VAL A 122 10.73 0.42 -2.79
C VAL A 122 9.91 0.01 -1.57
N ILE A 123 10.09 -1.23 -1.11
CA ILE A 123 9.55 -1.72 0.15
C ILE A 123 10.73 -1.86 1.12
N LEU A 124 10.62 -1.21 2.28
CA LEU A 124 11.61 -1.28 3.34
C LEU A 124 11.08 -2.15 4.48
N PRO A 125 11.58 -3.39 4.64
CA PRO A 125 11.11 -4.32 5.65
C PRO A 125 11.73 -4.03 7.03
N LYS A 126 11.18 -4.65 8.08
CA LYS A 126 11.74 -4.70 9.44
C LYS A 126 12.11 -3.32 10.00
N VAL A 127 11.29 -2.30 9.69
CA VAL A 127 11.54 -0.94 10.15
C VAL A 127 11.15 -0.81 11.62
N THR A 128 12.10 -0.30 12.43
CA THR A 128 11.94 -0.07 13.86
C THR A 128 12.14 1.40 14.27
N ASN A 129 12.63 2.24 13.34
CA ASN A 129 12.85 3.67 13.56
C ASN A 129 12.98 4.41 12.22
N VAL A 130 13.10 5.73 12.27
CA VAL A 130 13.11 6.61 11.08
C VAL A 130 14.41 6.59 10.25
N LEU A 131 15.53 6.17 10.82
CA LEU A 131 16.85 6.31 10.19
C LEU A 131 16.98 5.55 8.85
N PRO A 132 16.56 4.26 8.74
CA PRO A 132 16.62 3.54 7.46
C PRO A 132 15.75 4.21 6.39
N ILE A 133 14.60 4.78 6.77
CA ILE A 133 13.69 5.48 5.86
C ILE A 133 14.36 6.73 5.30
N GLN A 134 14.91 7.58 6.18
CA GLN A 134 15.61 8.80 5.80
C GLN A 134 16.79 8.52 4.87
N ARG A 135 17.58 7.48 5.20
CA ARG A 135 18.70 7.04 4.37
C ARG A 135 18.23 6.60 2.97
N THR A 136 17.19 5.77 2.92
CA THR A 136 16.63 5.25 1.68
C THR A 136 16.04 6.38 0.82
N PHE A 137 15.25 7.27 1.42
CA PHE A 137 14.64 8.38 0.70
C PHE A 137 15.68 9.37 0.18
N LYS A 138 16.67 9.71 0.99
CA LYS A 138 17.80 10.57 0.56
C LYS A 138 18.57 9.98 -0.62
N ALA A 139 18.74 8.67 -0.66
CA ALA A 139 19.47 7.98 -1.73
C ALA A 139 18.68 7.85 -3.03
N LEU A 140 17.34 7.68 -2.96
CA LEU A 140 16.53 7.27 -4.11
C LEU A 140 15.49 8.31 -4.54
N THR A 141 14.95 9.10 -3.62
CA THR A 141 13.80 10.01 -3.85
C THR A 141 12.60 9.27 -4.47
N LEU A 142 12.43 7.99 -4.14
CA LEU A 142 11.33 7.13 -4.58
C LEU A 142 10.31 6.93 -3.43
N PRO A 143 9.04 6.67 -3.75
CA PRO A 143 8.06 6.26 -2.75
C PRO A 143 8.50 5.02 -1.98
N ILE A 144 8.27 5.01 -0.67
CA ILE A 144 8.63 3.92 0.24
C ILE A 144 7.35 3.34 0.84
N VAL A 145 7.14 2.04 0.67
CA VAL A 145 6.22 1.26 1.49
C VAL A 145 7.03 0.70 2.66
N VAL A 146 6.63 1.05 3.87
CA VAL A 146 7.28 0.55 5.09
C VAL A 146 6.58 -0.72 5.56
N GLN A 147 7.35 -1.75 5.91
CA GLN A 147 6.84 -2.99 6.46
C GLN A 147 7.20 -3.10 7.94
N ILE A 148 6.17 -3.10 8.80
CA ILE A 148 6.30 -3.21 10.25
C ILE A 148 6.24 -4.69 10.64
N GLU A 149 7.30 -5.19 11.30
CA GLU A 149 7.47 -6.63 11.55
C GLU A 149 7.87 -6.94 12.99
N SER A 150 7.81 -5.95 13.88
CA SER A 150 8.24 -6.08 15.27
C SER A 150 7.41 -5.23 16.23
N ALA A 151 7.43 -5.60 17.52
CA ALA A 151 6.81 -4.81 18.59
C ALA A 151 7.34 -3.37 18.62
N GLN A 152 8.64 -3.18 18.43
CA GLN A 152 9.26 -1.85 18.38
C GLN A 152 8.72 -1.04 17.20
N GLY A 153 8.63 -1.62 15.99
CA GLY A 153 8.04 -0.95 14.84
C GLY A 153 6.58 -0.55 15.08
N ILE A 154 5.80 -1.38 15.79
CA ILE A 154 4.42 -1.08 16.16
C ILE A 154 4.35 0.10 17.15
N THR A 155 5.30 0.23 18.08
CA THR A 155 5.33 1.37 19.02
C THR A 155 5.74 2.67 18.34
N GLU A 156 6.67 2.62 17.40
CA GLU A 156 7.24 3.77 16.67
C GLU A 156 6.44 4.16 15.40
N ILE A 157 5.31 3.52 15.15
CA ILE A 157 4.58 3.61 13.88
C ILE A 157 4.19 5.04 13.50
N SER A 158 3.88 5.91 14.48
CA SER A 158 3.52 7.31 14.22
C SER A 158 4.70 8.15 13.72
N ASP A 159 5.87 7.94 14.27
CA ASP A 159 7.07 8.67 13.83
C ASP A 159 7.58 8.13 12.49
N ILE A 160 7.46 6.81 12.28
CA ILE A 160 7.70 6.17 10.99
C ILE A 160 6.79 6.78 9.91
N ALA A 161 5.49 6.91 10.18
CA ALA A 161 4.52 7.46 9.25
C ALA A 161 4.76 8.92 8.86
N LYS A 162 5.37 9.72 9.73
CA LYS A 162 5.74 11.13 9.47
C LYS A 162 6.95 11.28 8.58
N SER A 163 7.71 10.19 8.37
CA SER A 163 8.98 10.28 7.64
C SER A 163 8.74 10.60 6.17
N GLU A 164 9.55 11.50 5.64
CA GLU A 164 9.50 11.88 4.22
C GLU A 164 9.73 10.66 3.32
N GLY A 165 8.94 10.57 2.24
CA GLY A 165 9.00 9.47 1.29
C GLY A 165 8.11 8.28 1.65
N VAL A 166 7.59 8.16 2.87
CA VAL A 166 6.65 7.09 3.22
C VAL A 166 5.33 7.32 2.49
N MET A 167 4.96 6.36 1.67
CA MET A 167 3.73 6.38 0.89
C MET A 167 2.60 5.58 1.56
N ALA A 168 2.93 4.41 2.08
CA ALA A 168 1.99 3.49 2.72
C ALA A 168 2.72 2.62 3.75
N ILE A 169 1.96 1.98 4.62
CA ILE A 169 2.48 1.04 5.62
C ILE A 169 1.81 -0.32 5.43
N SER A 170 2.62 -1.37 5.49
CA SER A 170 2.20 -2.76 5.60
C SER A 170 2.77 -3.38 6.87
N TYR A 171 2.50 -4.66 7.11
CA TYR A 171 3.05 -5.36 8.25
C TYR A 171 3.34 -6.83 7.94
N GLY A 172 4.30 -7.43 8.66
CA GLY A 172 4.65 -8.85 8.55
C GLY A 172 4.00 -9.64 9.68
N ARG A 173 2.83 -10.26 9.41
CA ARG A 173 2.07 -11.03 10.41
C ARG A 173 2.90 -12.16 11.03
N LEU A 174 3.65 -12.90 10.22
CA LEU A 174 4.41 -14.07 10.67
C LEU A 174 5.55 -13.68 11.63
N ASP A 175 6.29 -12.63 11.30
CA ASP A 175 7.41 -12.15 12.14
C ASP A 175 6.92 -11.59 13.47
N ILE A 176 5.84 -10.81 13.44
CA ILE A 176 5.19 -10.29 14.66
C ILE A 176 4.67 -11.45 15.52
N SER A 177 3.95 -12.43 14.94
CA SER A 177 3.46 -13.58 15.68
C SER A 177 4.59 -14.37 16.33
N ASN A 178 5.69 -14.59 15.60
CA ASN A 178 6.86 -15.28 16.11
C ASN A 178 7.53 -14.50 17.24
N GLN A 179 7.80 -13.20 17.06
CA GLN A 179 8.45 -12.36 18.06
C GLN A 179 7.64 -12.27 19.37
N LEU A 180 6.31 -12.14 19.25
CA LEU A 180 5.42 -11.99 20.39
C LEU A 180 4.91 -13.32 20.97
N ASN A 181 5.35 -14.45 20.44
CA ASN A 181 4.89 -15.79 20.79
C ASN A 181 3.34 -15.93 20.71
N LEU A 182 2.72 -15.30 19.71
CA LEU A 182 1.29 -15.45 19.49
C LEU A 182 1.00 -16.87 18.98
N ARG A 183 -0.08 -17.49 19.49
CA ARG A 183 -0.49 -18.80 18.98
C ARG A 183 -1.19 -18.60 17.63
N VAL A 184 -0.49 -18.96 16.55
CA VAL A 184 -1.00 -18.86 15.17
C VAL A 184 -2.33 -19.60 15.03
N GLY A 185 -3.32 -18.94 14.42
CA GLY A 185 -4.67 -19.45 14.20
C GLY A 185 -5.61 -19.35 15.42
N SER A 186 -5.16 -18.77 16.53
CA SER A 186 -6.03 -18.53 17.70
C SER A 186 -6.85 -17.25 17.55
N GLN A 187 -7.99 -17.18 18.28
CA GLN A 187 -8.79 -15.95 18.36
C GLN A 187 -7.96 -14.77 18.90
N ALA A 188 -7.11 -15.01 19.91
CA ALA A 188 -6.26 -13.97 20.48
C ALA A 188 -5.26 -13.38 19.47
N GLU A 189 -4.70 -14.20 18.58
CA GLU A 189 -3.87 -13.71 17.46
C GLU A 189 -4.71 -12.86 16.50
N GLN A 190 -5.92 -13.32 16.16
CA GLN A 190 -6.82 -12.56 15.28
C GLN A 190 -7.18 -11.21 15.90
N ASP A 191 -7.57 -11.19 17.19
CA ASP A 191 -7.90 -9.96 17.92
C ASP A 191 -6.72 -8.99 17.96
N PHE A 192 -5.49 -9.49 18.16
CA PHE A 192 -4.28 -8.68 18.12
C PHE A 192 -4.12 -7.99 16.75
N PHE A 193 -4.25 -8.76 15.66
CA PHE A 193 -4.09 -8.19 14.32
C PHE A 193 -5.25 -7.27 13.92
N ASP A 194 -6.46 -7.49 14.41
CA ASP A 194 -7.56 -6.55 14.19
C ASP A 194 -7.29 -5.21 14.87
N HIS A 195 -6.73 -5.20 16.08
CA HIS A 195 -6.28 -3.97 16.73
C HIS A 195 -5.13 -3.29 15.97
N LEU A 196 -4.18 -4.08 15.46
CA LEU A 196 -3.08 -3.54 14.65
C LEU A 196 -3.60 -2.92 13.35
N ARG A 197 -4.54 -3.55 12.66
CA ARG A 197 -5.19 -3.03 11.44
C ARG A 197 -5.83 -1.67 11.70
N ILE A 198 -6.60 -1.55 12.78
CA ILE A 198 -7.22 -0.27 13.18
C ILE A 198 -6.15 0.79 13.45
N LYS A 199 -5.09 0.44 14.19
CA LYS A 199 -3.99 1.36 14.46
C LYS A 199 -3.31 1.83 13.18
N LEU A 200 -3.02 0.93 12.23
CA LEU A 200 -2.45 1.25 10.93
C LEU A 200 -3.34 2.19 10.12
N LEU A 201 -4.64 1.87 10.05
CA LEU A 201 -5.62 2.67 9.31
C LEU A 201 -5.68 4.10 9.85
N LEU A 202 -5.81 4.25 11.16
CA LEU A 202 -5.84 5.58 11.81
C LEU A 202 -4.52 6.34 11.58
N THR A 203 -3.38 5.65 11.70
CA THR A 203 -2.06 6.28 11.49
C THR A 203 -1.90 6.76 10.05
N CYS A 204 -2.19 5.92 9.06
CA CYS A 204 -2.10 6.30 7.65
C CYS A 204 -2.99 7.50 7.33
N HIS A 205 -4.24 7.49 7.80
CA HIS A 205 -5.16 8.62 7.60
C HIS A 205 -4.70 9.89 8.29
N THR A 206 -4.19 9.80 9.53
CA THR A 206 -3.71 10.97 10.29
C THR A 206 -2.55 11.66 9.59
N HIS A 207 -1.67 10.88 8.95
CA HIS A 207 -0.48 11.42 8.29
C HIS A 207 -0.62 11.60 6.77
N GLY A 208 -1.84 11.44 6.21
CA GLY A 208 -2.10 11.64 4.79
C GLY A 208 -1.44 10.61 3.86
N LEU A 209 -1.11 9.43 4.40
CA LEU A 209 -0.59 8.32 3.62
C LEU A 209 -1.71 7.62 2.84
N ILE A 210 -1.34 6.82 1.85
CA ILE A 210 -2.25 5.85 1.26
C ILE A 210 -2.69 4.87 2.37
N ALA A 211 -3.94 4.40 2.30
CA ALA A 211 -4.47 3.43 3.25
C ALA A 211 -3.55 2.18 3.34
N PRO A 212 -3.52 1.49 4.49
CA PRO A 212 -2.57 0.41 4.70
C PRO A 212 -2.71 -0.72 3.68
N ILE A 213 -1.63 -1.50 3.52
CA ILE A 213 -1.58 -2.71 2.71
C ILE A 213 -1.58 -3.91 3.66
N GLU A 214 -2.52 -4.83 3.46
CA GLU A 214 -2.65 -6.04 4.27
C GLU A 214 -1.46 -6.97 4.10
N SER A 215 -1.12 -7.71 5.14
CA SER A 215 -0.10 -8.75 5.15
C SER A 215 -0.45 -9.92 4.20
N VAL A 216 0.50 -10.82 4.00
CA VAL A 216 0.30 -12.04 3.21
C VAL A 216 -0.68 -13.00 3.88
N TYR A 217 -1.44 -13.75 3.07
CA TYR A 217 -2.20 -14.92 3.51
C TYR A 217 -1.40 -16.19 3.18
N PRO A 218 -0.84 -16.88 4.19
CA PRO A 218 0.17 -17.92 3.96
C PRO A 218 -0.37 -19.17 3.24
N ASP A 219 -1.63 -19.58 3.51
CA ASP A 219 -2.22 -20.76 2.90
C ASP A 219 -2.83 -20.41 1.52
N PHE A 220 -1.98 -20.35 0.51
CA PHE A 220 -2.40 -20.01 -0.86
C PHE A 220 -3.32 -21.05 -1.53
N LYS A 221 -3.56 -22.21 -0.89
CA LYS A 221 -4.53 -23.22 -1.35
C LYS A 221 -5.92 -23.00 -0.77
N ASN A 222 -6.04 -22.26 0.31
CA ASN A 222 -7.30 -21.95 0.96
C ASN A 222 -7.92 -20.67 0.36
N GLU A 223 -8.53 -20.81 -0.81
CA GLU A 223 -9.17 -19.71 -1.54
C GLU A 223 -10.29 -19.03 -0.73
N GLN A 224 -11.09 -19.84 0.03
CA GLN A 224 -12.18 -19.31 0.85
C GLN A 224 -11.65 -18.42 1.99
N GLY A 225 -10.60 -18.87 2.71
CA GLY A 225 -9.98 -18.08 3.77
C GLY A 225 -9.34 -16.81 3.22
N MET A 226 -8.69 -16.90 2.05
CA MET A 226 -8.13 -15.75 1.36
C MET A 226 -9.21 -14.74 0.97
N THR A 227 -10.33 -15.20 0.39
CA THR A 227 -11.45 -14.35 0.00
C THR A 227 -12.06 -13.63 1.21
N THR A 228 -12.30 -14.38 2.29
CA THR A 228 -12.84 -13.82 3.55
C THR A 228 -11.93 -12.72 4.10
N THR A 229 -10.61 -12.99 4.14
CA THR A 229 -9.63 -12.01 4.64
C THR A 229 -9.56 -10.79 3.73
N ALA A 230 -9.47 -10.97 2.41
CA ALA A 230 -9.36 -9.87 1.47
C ALA A 230 -10.61 -8.97 1.48
N SER A 231 -11.81 -9.56 1.56
CA SER A 231 -13.07 -8.82 1.68
C SER A 231 -13.13 -8.03 2.99
N TYR A 232 -12.78 -8.68 4.12
CA TYR A 232 -12.78 -8.02 5.43
C TYR A 232 -11.88 -6.79 5.47
N VAL A 233 -10.65 -6.89 4.96
CA VAL A 233 -9.72 -5.75 5.00
C VAL A 233 -10.05 -4.68 3.96
N SER A 234 -10.66 -5.04 2.84
CA SER A 234 -11.23 -4.09 1.87
C SER A 234 -12.36 -3.27 2.50
N ASP A 235 -13.29 -3.96 3.20
CA ASP A 235 -14.40 -3.31 3.93
C ASP A 235 -13.89 -2.43 5.08
N LEU A 236 -12.77 -2.82 5.72
CA LEU A 236 -12.12 -2.01 6.75
C LEU A 236 -11.47 -0.74 6.17
N GLY A 237 -11.27 -0.66 4.87
CA GLY A 237 -10.71 0.52 4.19
C GLY A 237 -9.21 0.45 3.91
N PHE A 238 -8.63 -0.73 3.84
CA PHE A 238 -7.27 -0.95 3.34
C PHE A 238 -7.21 -0.66 1.83
N SER A 239 -6.01 -0.39 1.30
CA SER A 239 -5.82 -0.10 -0.13
C SER A 239 -5.49 -1.33 -0.97
N GLY A 240 -5.04 -2.41 -0.35
CA GLY A 240 -4.62 -3.61 -1.06
C GLY A 240 -4.07 -4.68 -0.12
N MET A 241 -3.53 -5.75 -0.71
CA MET A 241 -3.00 -6.90 0.02
C MET A 241 -1.76 -7.48 -0.64
N LEU A 242 -0.81 -7.93 0.18
CA LEU A 242 0.38 -8.65 -0.26
C LEU A 242 0.03 -10.08 -0.68
N CYS A 243 0.56 -10.54 -1.81
CA CYS A 243 0.34 -11.86 -2.39
C CYS A 243 1.67 -12.61 -2.53
N ILE A 244 1.69 -13.90 -2.19
CA ILE A 244 2.86 -14.79 -2.33
C ILE A 244 2.70 -15.82 -3.46
N HIS A 245 1.53 -15.88 -4.06
CA HIS A 245 1.23 -16.78 -5.17
C HIS A 245 0.32 -16.10 -6.20
N PRO A 246 0.52 -16.34 -7.52
CA PRO A 246 -0.31 -15.71 -8.56
C PRO A 246 -1.82 -16.00 -8.44
N SER A 247 -2.22 -17.17 -7.89
CA SER A 247 -3.64 -17.49 -7.68
C SER A 247 -4.37 -16.54 -6.73
N GLN A 248 -3.63 -15.86 -5.85
CA GLN A 248 -4.19 -14.89 -4.90
C GLN A 248 -4.56 -13.56 -5.57
N VAL A 249 -3.91 -13.24 -6.68
CA VAL A 249 -4.05 -11.93 -7.36
C VAL A 249 -5.49 -11.66 -7.78
N ALA A 250 -6.14 -12.61 -8.45
CA ALA A 250 -7.51 -12.44 -8.92
C ALA A 250 -8.50 -12.25 -7.75
N ILE A 251 -8.29 -12.99 -6.65
CA ILE A 251 -9.10 -12.90 -5.43
C ILE A 251 -8.99 -11.50 -4.82
N VAL A 252 -7.77 -11.00 -4.64
CA VAL A 252 -7.53 -9.66 -4.10
C VAL A 252 -8.12 -8.59 -5.02
N ASN A 253 -7.84 -8.64 -6.31
CA ASN A 253 -8.36 -7.66 -7.27
C ASN A 253 -9.89 -7.61 -7.26
N GLN A 254 -10.56 -8.76 -7.09
CA GLN A 254 -12.01 -8.83 -6.99
C GLN A 254 -12.53 -8.27 -5.65
N ALA A 255 -11.87 -8.61 -4.53
CA ALA A 255 -12.29 -8.15 -3.20
C ALA A 255 -12.16 -6.63 -3.01
N PHE A 256 -11.16 -6.02 -3.67
CA PHE A 256 -10.92 -4.58 -3.62
C PHE A 256 -11.61 -3.78 -4.74
N LYS A 257 -12.45 -4.43 -5.53
CA LYS A 257 -13.24 -3.76 -6.57
C LYS A 257 -14.58 -3.31 -6.00
N ALA A 258 -14.98 -2.09 -6.30
CA ALA A 258 -16.32 -1.63 -5.95
C ALA A 258 -17.38 -2.52 -6.63
N THR A 259 -18.45 -2.84 -5.89
CA THR A 259 -19.57 -3.61 -6.43
C THR A 259 -20.40 -2.77 -7.38
N ALA A 260 -21.15 -3.42 -8.28
CA ALA A 260 -22.08 -2.71 -9.19
C ALA A 260 -23.11 -1.87 -8.42
N ASP A 261 -23.60 -2.36 -7.29
CA ASP A 261 -24.56 -1.67 -6.43
C ASP A 261 -23.95 -0.43 -5.78
N GLN A 262 -22.70 -0.54 -5.28
CA GLN A 262 -21.98 0.61 -4.74
C GLN A 262 -21.75 1.68 -5.78
N LEU A 263 -21.35 1.31 -7.00
CA LEU A 263 -21.16 2.25 -8.10
C LEU A 263 -22.48 2.89 -8.55
N ALA A 264 -23.56 2.11 -8.66
CA ALA A 264 -24.89 2.62 -9.01
C ALA A 264 -25.41 3.62 -7.97
N PHE A 265 -25.26 3.30 -6.67
CA PHE A 265 -25.62 4.21 -5.60
C PHE A 265 -24.77 5.50 -5.63
N ALA A 266 -23.45 5.37 -5.76
CA ALA A 266 -22.54 6.51 -5.82
C ALA A 266 -22.83 7.42 -7.01
N THR A 267 -23.20 6.85 -8.16
CA THR A 267 -23.62 7.61 -9.34
C THR A 267 -24.89 8.43 -9.04
N LYS A 268 -25.95 7.80 -8.50
CA LYS A 268 -27.19 8.49 -8.15
C LYS A 268 -26.98 9.64 -7.16
N VAL A 269 -26.18 9.39 -6.13
CA VAL A 269 -25.83 10.40 -5.10
C VAL A 269 -25.10 11.58 -5.75
N THR A 270 -24.09 11.30 -6.57
CA THR A 270 -23.27 12.34 -7.19
C THR A 270 -24.05 13.16 -8.21
N GLU A 271 -24.87 12.51 -9.05
CA GLU A 271 -25.75 13.19 -10.02
C GLU A 271 -26.79 14.09 -9.33
N HIS A 272 -27.44 13.58 -8.26
CA HIS A 272 -28.40 14.40 -7.50
C HIS A 272 -27.73 15.65 -6.93
N TYR A 273 -26.57 15.48 -6.27
CA TYR A 273 -25.82 16.60 -5.71
C TYR A 273 -25.39 17.62 -6.77
N GLN A 274 -24.95 17.18 -7.95
CA GLN A 274 -24.57 18.06 -9.06
C GLN A 274 -25.78 18.85 -9.63
N GLN A 275 -26.97 18.25 -9.63
CA GLN A 275 -28.18 18.89 -10.17
C GLN A 275 -28.84 19.88 -9.21
N THR A 276 -28.85 19.56 -7.92
CA THR A 276 -29.61 20.31 -6.92
C THR A 276 -28.75 21.18 -6.01
N GLY A 277 -27.50 20.77 -5.74
CA GLY A 277 -26.64 21.39 -4.72
C GLY A 277 -27.06 21.08 -3.29
N ASP A 278 -28.04 20.20 -3.08
CA ASP A 278 -28.55 19.84 -1.75
C ASP A 278 -27.46 19.09 -0.96
N SER A 279 -27.18 19.58 0.26
CA SER A 279 -26.19 18.94 1.15
C SER A 279 -26.79 17.83 2.03
N ILE A 280 -28.12 17.68 2.05
CA ILE A 280 -28.87 16.64 2.77
C ILE A 280 -30.08 16.23 1.93
N PHE A 281 -30.18 14.96 1.57
CA PHE A 281 -31.29 14.39 0.80
C PHE A 281 -31.43 12.89 1.06
N ALA A 282 -32.34 12.21 0.38
CA ALA A 282 -32.48 10.75 0.48
C ALA A 282 -32.43 10.10 -0.91
N ILE A 283 -31.70 9.02 -1.05
CA ILE A 283 -31.66 8.15 -2.24
C ILE A 283 -32.10 6.75 -1.78
N GLU A 284 -33.16 6.21 -2.40
CA GLU A 284 -33.70 4.88 -2.11
C GLU A 284 -33.98 4.64 -0.60
N GLY A 285 -34.40 5.69 0.11
CA GLY A 285 -34.70 5.65 1.54
C GLY A 285 -33.48 5.76 2.46
N VAL A 286 -32.28 5.91 1.90
CA VAL A 286 -31.04 6.14 2.65
C VAL A 286 -30.77 7.65 2.74
N MET A 287 -30.54 8.14 3.95
CA MET A 287 -30.14 9.54 4.17
C MET A 287 -28.72 9.76 3.63
N VAL A 288 -28.55 10.78 2.85
CA VAL A 288 -27.29 11.22 2.25
C VAL A 288 -26.95 12.61 2.77
N ASP A 289 -25.78 12.76 3.35
CA ASP A 289 -25.18 14.02 3.79
C ASP A 289 -23.83 14.25 3.13
N LEU A 290 -23.15 15.34 3.45
CA LEU A 290 -21.88 15.69 2.84
C LEU A 290 -20.79 14.61 2.98
N PRO A 291 -20.59 13.92 4.12
CA PRO A 291 -19.68 12.78 4.23
C PRO A 291 -19.97 11.67 3.22
N VAL A 292 -21.24 11.30 3.04
CA VAL A 292 -21.66 10.27 2.07
C VAL A 292 -21.43 10.74 0.63
N ILE A 293 -21.73 11.99 0.31
CA ILE A 293 -21.47 12.57 -1.01
C ILE A 293 -19.97 12.48 -1.36
N LEU A 294 -19.10 12.90 -0.43
CA LEU A 294 -17.65 12.85 -0.62
C LEU A 294 -17.12 11.41 -0.74
N GLN A 295 -17.71 10.47 -0.03
CA GLN A 295 -17.39 9.05 -0.15
C GLN A 295 -17.77 8.51 -1.54
N CYS A 296 -18.96 8.81 -2.02
CA CYS A 296 -19.44 8.42 -3.34
C CYS A 296 -18.57 9.01 -4.46
N GLN A 297 -18.21 10.28 -4.37
CA GLN A 297 -17.33 10.93 -5.34
C GLN A 297 -15.95 10.27 -5.39
N ARG A 298 -15.35 9.94 -4.24
CA ARG A 298 -14.07 9.21 -4.17
C ARG A 298 -14.19 7.83 -4.80
N LEU A 299 -15.25 7.09 -4.52
CA LEU A 299 -15.49 5.78 -5.10
C LEU A 299 -15.53 5.80 -6.62
N LEU A 300 -16.23 6.78 -7.21
CA LEU A 300 -16.32 6.96 -8.65
C LEU A 300 -15.00 7.41 -9.29
N GLN A 301 -14.17 8.15 -8.58
CA GLN A 301 -12.84 8.55 -9.06
C GLN A 301 -11.83 7.39 -9.07
N GLN A 302 -12.10 6.35 -8.27
CA GLN A 302 -11.22 5.18 -8.09
C GLN A 302 -11.57 4.01 -9.02
N ASN A 303 -12.64 4.07 -9.79
CA ASN A 303 -13.12 3.04 -10.72
C ASN A 303 -13.27 3.56 -12.14
#